data_b2e0670746464934293b63ffa9305deb
#
_entry.id   b2e0670746464934293b63ffa9305deb
#
_cell.length_a   1.000
_cell.length_b   1.000
_cell.length_c   1.000
_cell.angle_alpha   90.00
_cell.angle_beta   90.00
_cell.angle_gamma   90.00
#
_symmetry.space_group_name_H-M   'P 1'
#
loop_
_entity.id
_entity.type
_entity.pdbx_description
1 polymer ?
#
loop_
_entity_poly.entity_id
_entity_poly.type
_entity_poly.pdbx_seq_one_letter_code
_entity_poly.pdbx_strand_id
1 'polypeptide(L)'
;VIDTLTGKREMRDYQAVWMENDFIRVMLLPELGGRIHRAYDKVQQRDFVYYNEVVKPALVGLLGPWISGGIEFNWPQHHRPTTFMPVDFTQQQGEHGEYTVWMGEVEPMRGLQVMTGFTLYPDRALIEITGKVFNGNATPRHFLWWANPAVKGGDDHQSVFPPDVTAVFDHGKRDVSAFPIATGTY
;
A
#
# COMPACT_ATOMS: atom_id res chain seq x y z
N VAL A 1 -4.31 17.40 5.39
CA VAL A 1 -5.15 16.35 6.02
C VAL A 1 -6.58 16.60 5.59
N ILE A 2 -7.24 15.55 5.08
CA ILE A 2 -8.66 15.62 4.76
C ILE A 2 -9.43 15.33 6.04
N ASP A 3 -10.24 16.27 6.46
CA ASP A 3 -11.11 16.18 7.64
C ASP A 3 -12.61 16.25 7.27
N THR A 4 -12.88 16.57 6.02
CA THR A 4 -14.24 16.69 5.50
C THR A 4 -14.39 15.92 4.21
N LEU A 5 -15.47 15.17 4.07
CA LEU A 5 -15.81 14.43 2.86
C LEU A 5 -16.99 15.08 2.15
N THR A 6 -16.97 15.04 0.84
CA THR A 6 -18.07 15.50 -0.01
C THR A 6 -18.64 14.35 -0.82
N GLY A 7 -19.96 14.35 -1.05
CA GLY A 7 -20.61 13.43 -1.98
C GLY A 7 -20.55 13.86 -3.44
N LYS A 8 -19.94 15.02 -3.72
CA LYS A 8 -19.82 15.52 -5.09
C LYS A 8 -18.87 14.63 -5.88
N ARG A 9 -19.33 14.14 -7.03
CA ARG A 9 -18.53 13.39 -8.00
C ARG A 9 -18.03 14.34 -9.07
N GLU A 10 -16.74 14.25 -9.37
CA GLU A 10 -16.11 15.02 -10.45
C GLU A 10 -15.02 14.19 -11.13
N MET A 11 -14.74 14.50 -12.39
CA MET A 11 -13.59 13.95 -13.10
C MET A 11 -12.33 14.68 -12.66
N ARG A 12 -11.25 13.92 -12.43
CA ARG A 12 -9.96 14.46 -12.07
C ARG A 12 -8.85 13.67 -12.74
N ASP A 13 -7.91 14.38 -13.32
CA ASP A 13 -6.69 13.78 -13.87
C ASP A 13 -5.66 13.59 -12.78
N TYR A 14 -4.98 12.46 -12.82
CA TYR A 14 -3.86 12.12 -11.92
C TYR A 14 -2.62 11.79 -12.73
N GLN A 15 -1.48 12.25 -12.29
CA GLN A 15 -0.21 11.78 -12.81
C GLN A 15 -0.02 10.31 -12.44
N ALA A 16 0.21 9.46 -13.43
CA ALA A 16 0.50 8.05 -13.23
C ALA A 16 1.94 7.73 -13.66
N VAL A 17 2.62 6.93 -12.85
CA VAL A 17 3.88 6.29 -13.20
C VAL A 17 3.61 4.82 -13.52
N TRP A 18 3.93 4.41 -14.74
CA TRP A 18 3.76 3.04 -15.18
C TRP A 18 5.10 2.31 -15.14
N MET A 19 5.07 1.10 -14.59
CA MET A 19 6.15 0.14 -14.63
C MET A 19 5.67 -1.09 -15.36
N GLU A 20 6.49 -1.64 -16.26
CA GLU A 20 6.07 -2.79 -17.06
C GLU A 20 7.27 -3.67 -17.42
N ASN A 21 7.07 -4.99 -17.39
CA ASN A 21 7.93 -6.00 -17.96
C ASN A 21 7.07 -6.96 -18.82
N ASP A 22 7.63 -8.07 -19.26
CA ASP A 22 6.90 -9.05 -20.10
C ASP A 22 5.73 -9.73 -19.37
N PHE A 23 5.74 -9.73 -18.03
CA PHE A 23 4.81 -10.49 -17.20
C PHE A 23 3.73 -9.62 -16.56
N ILE A 24 4.10 -8.43 -16.06
CA ILE A 24 3.21 -7.60 -15.27
C ILE A 24 3.30 -6.13 -15.67
N ARG A 25 2.19 -5.40 -15.44
CA ARG A 25 2.13 -3.94 -15.58
C ARG A 25 1.52 -3.34 -14.33
N VAL A 26 2.17 -2.31 -13.78
CA VAL A 26 1.85 -1.68 -12.50
C VAL A 26 1.63 -0.19 -12.68
N MET A 27 0.55 0.34 -12.12
CA MET A 27 0.25 1.76 -12.06
C MET A 27 0.48 2.30 -10.66
N LEU A 28 1.35 3.27 -10.55
CA LEU A 28 1.63 4.02 -9.32
C LEU A 28 1.03 5.42 -9.42
N LEU A 29 0.47 5.93 -8.32
CA LEU A 29 -0.11 7.27 -8.25
C LEU A 29 0.63 8.13 -7.23
N PRO A 30 1.63 8.92 -7.66
CA PRO A 30 2.37 9.82 -6.76
C PRO A 30 1.48 10.80 -6.02
N GLU A 31 0.47 11.37 -6.69
CA GLU A 31 -0.45 12.34 -6.10
C GLU A 31 -1.38 11.75 -5.02
N LEU A 32 -1.49 10.43 -4.97
CA LEU A 32 -2.27 9.71 -3.96
C LEU A 32 -1.38 8.89 -3.03
N GLY A 33 -0.36 9.53 -2.49
CA GLY A 33 0.53 8.95 -1.51
C GLY A 33 1.48 7.89 -2.06
N GLY A 34 1.66 7.81 -3.38
CA GLY A 34 2.58 6.85 -3.99
C GLY A 34 2.09 5.40 -3.91
N ARG A 35 0.77 5.20 -3.93
CA ARG A 35 0.17 3.86 -3.88
C ARG A 35 0.32 3.09 -5.18
N ILE A 36 0.35 1.77 -5.10
CA ILE A 36 0.02 0.94 -6.26
C ILE A 36 -1.49 1.02 -6.46
N HIS A 37 -1.94 1.65 -7.54
CA HIS A 37 -3.36 1.75 -7.83
C HIS A 37 -3.89 0.51 -8.55
N ARG A 38 -3.11 -0.01 -9.49
CA ARG A 38 -3.46 -1.16 -10.31
C ARG A 38 -2.23 -2.03 -10.56
N ALA A 39 -2.42 -3.34 -10.57
CA ALA A 39 -1.39 -4.29 -10.97
C ALA A 39 -2.03 -5.42 -11.80
N TYR A 40 -1.56 -5.58 -13.04
CA TYR A 40 -2.12 -6.46 -14.04
C TYR A 40 -1.12 -7.56 -14.41
N ASP A 41 -1.59 -8.81 -14.34
CA ASP A 41 -0.87 -10.00 -14.81
C ASP A 41 -1.15 -10.18 -16.30
N LYS A 42 -0.13 -10.02 -17.12
CA LYS A 42 -0.22 -10.12 -18.59
C LYS A 42 -0.35 -11.57 -19.07
N VAL A 43 0.15 -12.52 -18.27
CA VAL A 43 0.09 -13.95 -18.59
C VAL A 43 -1.33 -14.49 -18.33
N GLN A 44 -1.89 -14.18 -17.16
CA GLN A 44 -3.24 -14.60 -16.79
C GLN A 44 -4.33 -13.63 -17.26
N GLN A 45 -3.96 -12.52 -17.87
CA GLN A 45 -4.86 -11.48 -18.40
C GLN A 45 -5.87 -10.97 -17.35
N ARG A 46 -5.41 -10.75 -16.13
CA ARG A 46 -6.25 -10.26 -15.03
C ARG A 46 -5.49 -9.31 -14.10
N ASP A 47 -6.24 -8.43 -13.44
CA ASP A 47 -5.70 -7.69 -12.32
C ASP A 47 -5.56 -8.62 -11.10
N PHE A 48 -4.39 -8.60 -10.45
CA PHE A 48 -4.14 -9.36 -9.22
C PHE A 48 -4.21 -8.49 -7.96
N VAL A 49 -4.36 -7.18 -8.16
CA VAL A 49 -4.71 -6.21 -7.13
C VAL A 49 -6.08 -5.63 -7.47
N TYR A 50 -7.01 -5.69 -6.51
CA TYR A 50 -8.32 -5.07 -6.69
C TYR A 50 -8.17 -3.55 -6.69
N TYR A 51 -8.81 -2.87 -7.63
CA TYR A 51 -8.83 -1.42 -7.70
C TYR A 51 -10.25 -0.90 -7.94
N ASN A 52 -10.50 0.33 -7.49
CA ASN A 52 -11.73 1.05 -7.81
C ASN A 52 -11.48 2.03 -8.97
N GLU A 53 -12.41 2.10 -9.90
CA GLU A 53 -12.40 3.12 -10.96
C GLU A 53 -12.70 4.52 -10.40
N VAL A 54 -13.31 4.58 -9.22
CA VAL A 54 -13.60 5.82 -8.53
C VAL A 54 -12.68 5.95 -7.32
N VAL A 55 -11.86 6.98 -7.30
CA VAL A 55 -11.10 7.36 -6.11
C VAL A 55 -12.09 7.95 -5.10
N LYS A 56 -12.39 7.19 -4.05
CA LYS A 56 -13.33 7.60 -3.00
C LYS A 56 -12.60 7.70 -1.68
N PRO A 57 -12.25 8.92 -1.26
CA PRO A 57 -11.70 9.14 0.07
C PRO A 57 -12.69 8.75 1.16
N ALA A 58 -12.20 8.13 2.22
CA ALA A 58 -12.96 7.83 3.43
C ALA A 58 -12.14 8.21 4.66
N LEU A 59 -12.82 8.43 5.78
CA LEU A 59 -12.18 8.56 7.10
C LEU A 59 -12.39 7.26 7.84
N VAL A 60 -11.28 6.65 8.27
CA VAL A 60 -11.29 5.37 9.00
C VAL A 60 -10.96 5.63 10.46
N GLY A 61 -11.93 5.43 11.34
CA GLY A 61 -11.76 5.63 12.77
C GLY A 61 -11.34 7.07 13.13
N LEU A 62 -10.60 7.20 14.22
CA LEU A 62 -10.16 8.50 14.72
C LEU A 62 -8.95 9.09 13.99
N LEU A 63 -8.30 8.34 13.12
CA LEU A 63 -6.93 8.66 12.74
C LEU A 63 -6.65 8.77 11.24
N GLY A 64 -7.66 8.68 10.41
CA GLY A 64 -7.12 8.94 9.13
C GLY A 64 -7.91 8.67 7.89
N PRO A 65 -7.42 9.30 6.86
CA PRO A 65 -7.91 9.15 5.52
C PRO A 65 -7.55 7.75 4.99
N TRP A 66 -8.43 7.23 4.15
CA TRP A 66 -8.25 5.95 3.49
C TRP A 66 -8.85 5.98 2.09
N ILE A 67 -8.23 5.28 1.16
CA ILE A 67 -8.77 5.03 -0.17
C ILE A 67 -8.85 3.53 -0.38
N SER A 68 -10.04 3.03 -0.71
CA SER A 68 -10.27 1.64 -1.03
C SER A 68 -9.62 1.22 -2.35
N GLY A 69 -9.15 -0.02 -2.41
CA GLY A 69 -8.50 -0.60 -3.60
C GLY A 69 -7.01 -0.28 -3.70
N GLY A 70 -6.33 -1.00 -4.58
CA GLY A 70 -4.89 -0.88 -4.73
C GLY A 70 -4.09 -1.45 -3.57
N ILE A 71 -2.85 -0.98 -3.42
CA ILE A 71 -2.03 -1.24 -2.25
C ILE A 71 -1.63 0.10 -1.65
N GLU A 72 -2.07 0.34 -0.43
CA GLU A 72 -1.72 1.49 0.38
C GLU A 72 -0.50 1.16 1.24
N PHE A 73 0.44 2.08 1.34
CA PHE A 73 1.63 1.96 2.20
C PHE A 73 1.54 2.97 3.32
N ASN A 74 1.63 2.51 4.56
CA ASN A 74 1.30 3.28 5.75
C ASN A 74 2.47 3.42 6.71
N TRP A 75 2.62 4.63 7.24
CA TRP A 75 3.58 5.06 8.26
C TRP A 75 3.16 6.40 8.87
N PRO A 76 3.75 6.88 9.96
CA PRO A 76 4.63 6.19 10.90
C PRO A 76 3.88 5.30 11.85
N GLN A 77 2.57 5.31 11.75
CA GLN A 77 1.60 4.52 12.50
C GLN A 77 0.24 4.58 11.80
N HIS A 78 -0.61 3.58 11.98
CA HIS A 78 -1.99 3.56 11.48
C HIS A 78 -2.09 3.81 9.96
N HIS A 79 -3.26 4.18 9.45
CA HIS A 79 -3.38 4.71 8.08
C HIS A 79 -2.67 6.06 7.99
N ARG A 80 -1.90 6.24 6.94
CA ARG A 80 -1.05 7.42 6.77
C ARG A 80 -1.89 8.69 6.53
N PRO A 81 -1.74 9.75 7.36
CA PRO A 81 -2.51 10.99 7.20
C PRO A 81 -2.31 11.68 5.84
N THR A 82 -1.18 11.41 5.19
CA THR A 82 -0.79 11.99 3.90
C THR A 82 -1.16 11.10 2.70
N THR A 83 -1.99 10.07 2.88
CA THR A 83 -2.36 9.12 1.81
C THR A 83 -3.04 9.77 0.59
N PHE A 84 -3.61 10.97 0.75
CA PHE A 84 -4.20 11.77 -0.33
C PHE A 84 -3.28 12.89 -0.84
N MET A 85 -2.07 12.99 -0.30
CA MET A 85 -1.14 14.04 -0.64
C MET A 85 -0.10 13.52 -1.63
N PRO A 86 0.40 14.39 -2.52
CA PRO A 86 1.47 14.01 -3.41
C PRO A 86 2.75 13.65 -2.63
N VAL A 87 3.49 12.71 -3.17
CA VAL A 87 4.84 12.34 -2.73
C VAL A 87 5.83 12.60 -3.85
N ASP A 88 7.07 12.84 -3.47
CA ASP A 88 8.17 12.91 -4.43
C ASP A 88 8.50 11.51 -4.96
N PHE A 89 8.95 11.44 -6.22
CA PHE A 89 9.41 10.18 -6.79
C PHE A 89 10.65 10.35 -7.64
N THR A 90 11.41 9.27 -7.74
CA THR A 90 12.57 9.16 -8.63
C THR A 90 12.64 7.75 -9.20
N GLN A 91 13.39 7.60 -10.29
CA GLN A 91 13.53 6.36 -11.02
C GLN A 91 14.99 5.95 -11.06
N GLN A 92 15.25 4.66 -10.94
CA GLN A 92 16.58 4.10 -10.96
C GLN A 92 16.59 2.80 -11.76
N GLN A 93 17.53 2.66 -12.67
CA GLN A 93 17.82 1.39 -13.34
C GLN A 93 18.99 0.72 -12.61
N GLY A 94 18.85 -0.57 -12.32
CA GLY A 94 19.91 -1.37 -11.75
C GLY A 94 20.81 -2.03 -12.80
N GLU A 95 21.87 -2.68 -12.33
CA GLU A 95 22.92 -3.26 -13.19
C GLU A 95 22.46 -4.51 -13.96
N HIS A 96 21.44 -5.20 -13.46
CA HIS A 96 20.91 -6.42 -14.09
C HIS A 96 19.61 -6.19 -14.86
N GLY A 97 19.30 -4.92 -15.18
CA GLY A 97 18.11 -4.55 -15.93
C GLY A 97 16.86 -4.37 -15.08
N GLU A 98 16.96 -4.54 -13.75
CA GLU A 98 15.88 -4.20 -12.84
C GLU A 98 15.64 -2.68 -12.83
N TYR A 99 14.39 -2.32 -12.63
CA TYR A 99 13.95 -0.93 -12.62
C TYR A 99 13.17 -0.63 -11.35
N THR A 100 13.61 0.39 -10.64
CA THR A 100 13.00 0.80 -9.37
C THR A 100 12.42 2.19 -9.46
N VAL A 101 11.19 2.36 -9.00
CA VAL A 101 10.58 3.66 -8.72
C VAL A 101 10.55 3.85 -7.21
N TRP A 102 11.24 4.87 -6.72
CA TRP A 102 11.22 5.27 -5.33
C TRP A 102 10.19 6.39 -5.13
N MET A 103 9.33 6.24 -4.14
CA MET A 103 8.36 7.25 -3.74
C MET A 103 8.48 7.53 -2.25
N GLY A 104 8.45 8.80 -1.85
CA GLY A 104 8.65 9.12 -0.45
C GLY A 104 8.27 10.53 -0.08
N GLU A 105 8.33 10.77 1.23
CA GLU A 105 8.04 12.05 1.85
C GLU A 105 8.82 12.22 3.15
N VAL A 106 8.86 13.45 3.64
CA VAL A 106 9.12 13.71 5.07
C VAL A 106 7.75 13.79 5.74
N GLU A 107 7.42 12.77 6.52
CA GLU A 107 6.10 12.70 7.14
C GLU A 107 5.96 13.76 8.25
N PRO A 108 4.82 14.47 8.31
CA PRO A 108 4.69 15.68 9.13
C PRO A 108 4.49 15.42 10.63
N MET A 109 4.13 14.19 11.03
CA MET A 109 3.81 13.89 12.43
C MET A 109 5.05 13.75 13.32
N ARG A 110 6.09 13.14 12.79
CA ARG A 110 7.31 12.80 13.53
C ARG A 110 8.59 13.27 12.83
N GLY A 111 8.46 13.84 11.63
CA GLY A 111 9.58 14.33 10.84
C GLY A 111 10.52 13.22 10.37
N LEU A 112 9.98 12.03 10.10
CA LEU A 112 10.73 10.92 9.53
C LEU A 112 10.73 11.00 8.02
N GLN A 113 11.88 10.80 7.39
CA GLN A 113 11.94 10.61 5.96
C GLN A 113 11.66 9.14 5.65
N VAL A 114 10.61 8.88 4.90
CA VAL A 114 10.15 7.54 4.55
C VAL A 114 10.06 7.40 3.04
N MET A 115 10.56 6.28 2.53
CA MET A 115 10.54 5.95 1.12
C MET A 115 10.08 4.52 0.92
N THR A 116 9.29 4.29 -0.12
CA THR A 116 8.95 2.96 -0.63
C THR A 116 9.48 2.82 -2.05
N GLY A 117 10.28 1.80 -2.30
CA GLY A 117 10.78 1.43 -3.61
C GLY A 117 9.96 0.28 -4.18
N PHE A 118 9.58 0.42 -5.45
CA PHE A 118 8.92 -0.61 -6.24
C PHE A 118 9.88 -1.06 -7.32
N THR A 119 10.28 -2.33 -7.31
CA THR A 119 11.24 -2.87 -8.27
C THR A 119 10.60 -3.94 -9.13
N LEU A 120 10.74 -3.81 -10.44
CA LEU A 120 10.44 -4.86 -11.41
C LEU A 120 11.74 -5.41 -11.99
N TYR A 121 11.79 -6.73 -12.09
CA TYR A 121 12.85 -7.47 -12.76
C TYR A 121 12.42 -7.86 -14.16
N PRO A 122 13.34 -7.92 -15.14
CA PRO A 122 12.97 -8.23 -16.52
C PRO A 122 12.45 -9.68 -16.71
N ASP A 123 12.82 -10.59 -15.83
CA ASP A 123 12.68 -12.04 -15.99
C ASP A 123 11.57 -12.69 -15.14
N ARG A 124 10.78 -11.91 -14.40
CA ARG A 124 9.81 -12.50 -13.46
C ARG A 124 8.56 -11.66 -13.21
N ALA A 125 7.47 -12.34 -12.87
CA ALA A 125 6.19 -11.75 -12.48
C ALA A 125 6.19 -11.38 -10.98
N LEU A 126 7.06 -10.45 -10.57
CA LEU A 126 7.25 -10.06 -9.18
C LEU A 126 7.38 -8.55 -9.05
N ILE A 127 6.71 -7.97 -8.06
CA ILE A 127 6.96 -6.62 -7.57
C ILE A 127 7.70 -6.76 -6.24
N GLU A 128 8.97 -6.38 -6.19
CA GLU A 128 9.68 -6.25 -4.93
C GLU A 128 9.39 -4.90 -4.31
N ILE A 129 9.07 -4.89 -3.02
CA ILE A 129 8.73 -3.68 -2.27
C ILE A 129 9.77 -3.49 -1.16
N THR A 130 10.49 -2.37 -1.23
CA THR A 130 11.52 -2.02 -0.25
C THR A 130 11.10 -0.76 0.51
N GLY A 131 11.03 -0.85 1.84
CA GLY A 131 10.82 0.30 2.71
C GLY A 131 12.15 0.84 3.23
N LYS A 132 12.34 2.17 3.21
CA LYS A 132 13.45 2.87 3.84
C LYS A 132 12.91 3.94 4.76
N VAL A 133 13.49 4.05 5.96
CA VAL A 133 13.19 5.11 6.91
C VAL A 133 14.47 5.72 7.45
N PHE A 134 14.48 7.04 7.52
CA PHE A 134 15.57 7.79 8.12
C PHE A 134 15.00 8.71 9.21
N ASN A 135 15.58 8.60 10.42
CA ASN A 135 15.26 9.48 11.54
C ASN A 135 16.32 10.56 11.67
N GLY A 136 16.04 11.74 11.13
CA GLY A 136 16.89 12.93 11.28
C GLY A 136 16.71 13.68 12.60
N ASN A 137 15.84 13.21 13.51
CA ASN A 137 15.63 13.85 14.80
C ASN A 137 16.74 13.48 15.79
N ALA A 138 16.98 14.37 16.76
CA ALA A 138 17.93 14.12 17.84
C ALA A 138 17.49 13.03 18.84
N THR A 139 16.21 12.62 18.78
CA THR A 139 15.63 11.64 19.70
C THR A 139 15.05 10.45 18.94
N PRO A 140 15.02 9.24 19.52
CA PRO A 140 14.33 8.09 18.96
C PRO A 140 12.86 8.38 18.69
N ARG A 141 12.32 7.77 17.62
CA ARG A 141 10.91 7.86 17.25
C ARG A 141 10.32 6.46 17.09
N HIS A 142 9.09 6.28 17.51
CA HIS A 142 8.33 5.08 17.20
C HIS A 142 7.97 5.08 15.72
N PHE A 143 8.07 3.92 15.10
CA PHE A 143 7.77 3.75 13.68
C PHE A 143 7.07 2.41 13.46
N LEU A 144 6.03 2.45 12.64
CA LEU A 144 5.36 1.30 12.07
C LEU A 144 5.28 1.51 10.56
N TRP A 145 5.64 0.51 9.79
CA TRP A 145 5.38 0.45 8.35
C TRP A 145 4.55 -0.80 8.03
N TRP A 146 3.55 -0.65 7.21
CA TRP A 146 2.74 -1.77 6.75
C TRP A 146 2.10 -1.49 5.39
N ALA A 147 1.84 -2.55 4.62
CA ALA A 147 1.12 -2.52 3.37
C ALA A 147 -0.32 -3.01 3.57
N ASN A 148 -1.25 -2.37 2.89
CA ASN A 148 -2.67 -2.71 2.91
C ASN A 148 -3.12 -3.07 1.48
N PRO A 149 -2.87 -4.31 1.02
CA PRO A 149 -3.27 -4.75 -0.30
C PRO A 149 -4.76 -5.07 -0.34
N ALA A 150 -5.43 -4.63 -1.41
CA ALA A 150 -6.79 -5.02 -1.71
C ALA A 150 -6.80 -6.20 -2.70
N VAL A 151 -7.62 -7.19 -2.42
CA VAL A 151 -7.86 -8.33 -3.29
C VAL A 151 -9.35 -8.44 -3.59
N LYS A 152 -9.69 -8.97 -4.76
CA LYS A 152 -11.08 -9.22 -5.12
C LYS A 152 -11.62 -10.35 -4.24
N GLY A 153 -12.65 -10.08 -3.45
CA GLY A 153 -13.37 -11.09 -2.67
C GLY A 153 -14.36 -11.88 -3.54
N GLY A 154 -14.73 -13.07 -3.09
CA GLY A 154 -15.73 -13.93 -3.72
C GLY A 154 -15.95 -15.19 -2.89
N ASP A 155 -16.99 -15.97 -3.22
CA ASP A 155 -17.36 -17.17 -2.48
C ASP A 155 -16.29 -18.26 -2.50
N ASP A 156 -15.45 -18.27 -3.54
CA ASP A 156 -14.34 -19.22 -3.70
C ASP A 156 -13.01 -18.68 -3.10
N HIS A 157 -13.06 -17.59 -2.34
CA HIS A 157 -11.86 -16.97 -1.78
C HIS A 157 -11.41 -17.70 -0.53
N GLN A 158 -10.14 -18.07 -0.50
CA GLN A 158 -9.51 -18.68 0.67
C GLN A 158 -8.24 -17.95 1.06
N SER A 159 -8.12 -17.59 2.32
CA SER A 159 -6.86 -17.11 2.89
C SER A 159 -5.93 -18.29 3.18
N VAL A 160 -4.71 -18.20 2.70
CA VAL A 160 -3.66 -19.19 2.95
C VAL A 160 -2.56 -18.55 3.78
N PHE A 161 -2.21 -19.19 4.87
CA PHE A 161 -1.20 -18.70 5.80
C PHE A 161 0.03 -19.62 5.80
N PRO A 162 1.21 -19.10 6.13
CA PRO A 162 2.38 -19.95 6.40
C PRO A 162 2.08 -20.99 7.49
N PRO A 163 2.69 -22.19 7.43
CA PRO A 163 2.36 -23.28 8.34
C PRO A 163 2.78 -23.04 9.80
N ASP A 164 3.61 -22.06 10.05
CA ASP A 164 4.08 -21.66 11.38
C ASP A 164 3.21 -20.56 12.03
N VAL A 165 2.15 -20.12 11.38
CA VAL A 165 1.17 -19.20 11.98
C VAL A 165 0.32 -19.96 12.99
N THR A 166 0.48 -19.64 14.28
CA THR A 166 -0.21 -20.31 15.40
C THR A 166 -1.16 -19.40 16.15
N ALA A 167 -1.17 -18.10 15.83
CA ALA A 167 -2.05 -17.12 16.45
C ALA A 167 -2.46 -16.06 15.46
N VAL A 168 -3.62 -15.48 15.67
CA VAL A 168 -4.14 -14.33 14.92
C VAL A 168 -4.58 -13.24 15.87
N PHE A 169 -4.47 -12.00 15.41
CA PHE A 169 -4.93 -10.82 16.12
C PHE A 169 -6.25 -10.35 15.52
N ASP A 170 -7.29 -10.26 16.35
CA ASP A 170 -8.58 -9.66 15.96
C ASP A 170 -8.44 -8.13 15.95
N HIS A 171 -8.53 -7.56 14.77
CA HIS A 171 -8.39 -6.12 14.59
C HIS A 171 -9.50 -5.31 15.24
N GLY A 172 -10.71 -5.82 15.27
CA GLY A 172 -11.87 -5.14 15.84
C GLY A 172 -11.85 -5.15 17.38
N LYS A 173 -11.67 -6.32 17.95
CA LYS A 173 -11.67 -6.52 19.42
C LYS A 173 -10.32 -6.28 20.08
N ARG A 174 -9.24 -6.28 19.27
CA ARG A 174 -7.85 -6.19 19.75
C ARG A 174 -7.47 -7.31 20.69
N ASP A 175 -7.93 -8.50 20.37
CA ASP A 175 -7.69 -9.73 21.10
C ASP A 175 -6.84 -10.70 20.27
N VAL A 176 -6.24 -11.68 20.91
CA VAL A 176 -5.40 -12.70 20.28
C VAL A 176 -6.09 -14.06 20.44
N SER A 177 -6.25 -14.74 19.32
CA SER A 177 -6.82 -16.10 19.28
C SER A 177 -5.83 -17.10 18.71
N ALA A 178 -5.96 -18.36 19.12
CA ALA A 178 -5.23 -19.45 18.48
C ALA A 178 -5.66 -19.62 17.02
N PHE A 179 -4.75 -20.09 16.18
CA PHE A 179 -4.97 -20.36 14.77
C PHE A 179 -4.44 -21.79 14.43
N PRO A 180 -5.04 -22.57 13.53
CA PRO A 180 -6.17 -22.24 12.66
C PRO A 180 -7.56 -22.35 13.30
N ILE A 181 -7.65 -22.89 14.51
CA ILE A 181 -8.94 -23.06 15.19
C ILE A 181 -9.04 -22.00 16.29
N ALA A 182 -9.87 -20.99 16.03
CA ALA A 182 -10.18 -19.99 17.03
C ALA A 182 -11.06 -20.60 18.14
N THR A 183 -10.66 -20.40 19.38
CA THR A 183 -11.37 -20.91 20.57
C THR A 183 -12.20 -19.85 21.28
N GLY A 184 -12.17 -18.63 20.79
CA GLY A 184 -12.94 -17.49 21.29
C GLY A 184 -14.29 -17.33 20.60
N THR A 185 -15.16 -16.55 21.22
CA THR A 185 -16.45 -16.11 20.63
C THR A 185 -16.22 -14.74 19.99
N TYR A 186 -16.56 -14.58 18.73
CA TYR A 186 -16.56 -13.30 18.01
C TYR A 186 -17.86 -12.53 18.27
#